data_dfb074133c142613acb123f4ecd52bc9
#
_entry.id   dfb074133c142613acb123f4ecd52bc9
#
_cell.length_a   1.000
_cell.length_b   1.000
_cell.length_c   1.000
_cell.angle_alpha   90.00
_cell.angle_beta   90.00
_cell.angle_gamma   90.00
#
_symmetry.space_group_name_H-M   'P 1'
#
loop_
_entity.id
_entity.type
_entity.pdbx_description
1 polymer ?
#
loop_
_entity_poly.entity_id
_entity_poly.type
_entity_poly.pdbx_seq_one_letter_code
_entity_poly.pdbx_strand_id
1 'polypeptide(L)'
;PVPNAAWDAKSPIVAVPSGSAHKKLLTGLAEFRRLFPPNICYPHVVPLDEVVCLKTFHREDEPLIRLFLNDNQTRQLDKLWLEHRFITKFPVVENEYLPLFIGFVTQDQPKSLVKFFEDRRATFKQWADEFERDFEAAAPQQMTQLLGFAARAYRRPLSSAEANGLKALYESLRIKGVSHEVAFHSVLA
;
A
#
# COMPACT_ATOMS: atom_id res chain seq x y z
N PRO A 1 -8.52 25.22 -1.13
CA PRO A 1 -7.78 26.38 -0.63
C PRO A 1 -8.69 27.14 0.30
N VAL A 2 -8.37 27.13 1.61
CA VAL A 2 -9.00 28.05 2.54
C VAL A 2 -8.70 29.44 2.03
N PRO A 3 -9.72 30.30 1.82
CA PRO A 3 -9.46 31.62 1.30
C PRO A 3 -8.48 32.35 2.21
N ASN A 4 -7.41 32.88 1.67
CA ASN A 4 -6.42 33.67 2.40
C ASN A 4 -7.03 34.86 3.19
N ALA A 5 -8.25 35.20 2.90
CA ALA A 5 -9.00 36.25 3.61
C ALA A 5 -9.32 35.95 5.08
N ALA A 6 -9.21 34.68 5.52
CA ALA A 6 -9.40 34.31 6.92
C ALA A 6 -8.15 34.51 7.80
N TRP A 7 -7.02 34.82 7.20
CA TRP A 7 -5.73 34.96 7.86
C TRP A 7 -5.24 36.40 7.75
N ASP A 8 -5.94 37.31 8.41
CA ASP A 8 -5.49 38.69 8.47
C ASP A 8 -4.37 38.86 9.53
N ALA A 9 -3.69 39.99 9.47
CA ALA A 9 -2.60 40.32 10.40
C ALA A 9 -3.04 40.42 11.89
N LYS A 10 -4.33 40.32 12.16
CA LYS A 10 -4.90 40.35 13.53
C LYS A 10 -5.19 38.95 14.06
N SER A 11 -5.01 37.90 13.23
CA SER A 11 -5.17 36.53 13.68
C SER A 11 -4.11 36.21 14.75
N PRO A 12 -4.52 35.65 15.91
CA PRO A 12 -3.60 35.29 16.98
C PRO A 12 -2.48 34.33 16.55
N ILE A 13 -2.72 33.56 15.48
CA ILE A 13 -1.76 32.59 14.94
C ILE A 13 -0.67 33.29 14.13
N VAL A 14 -1.00 34.40 13.47
CA VAL A 14 -0.03 35.19 12.67
C VAL A 14 0.83 36.05 13.61
N ALA A 15 0.33 36.36 14.79
CA ALA A 15 1.00 37.21 15.76
C ALA A 15 2.01 36.52 16.68
N VAL A 16 2.35 35.25 16.44
CA VAL A 16 3.40 34.54 17.21
C VAL A 16 4.77 34.84 16.61
N PRO A 17 5.47 35.87 17.08
CA PRO A 17 6.81 36.20 16.59
C PRO A 17 7.80 35.12 17.01
N SER A 18 8.97 35.13 16.37
CA SER A 18 10.09 34.24 16.72
C SER A 18 10.36 34.24 18.23
N GLY A 19 10.43 33.04 18.85
CA GLY A 19 10.66 32.92 20.28
C GLY A 19 10.29 31.55 20.83
N SER A 20 10.30 31.40 22.16
CA SER A 20 10.00 30.12 22.82
C SER A 20 8.56 29.64 22.55
N ALA A 21 7.62 30.56 22.45
CA ALA A 21 6.23 30.25 22.11
C ALA A 21 6.09 29.73 20.67
N HIS A 22 6.79 30.33 19.72
CA HIS A 22 6.85 29.87 18.34
C HIS A 22 7.47 28.46 18.25
N LYS A 23 8.56 28.22 18.96
CA LYS A 23 9.19 26.90 19.03
C LYS A 23 8.24 25.86 19.63
N LYS A 24 7.51 26.19 20.70
CA LYS A 24 6.48 25.29 21.27
C LYS A 24 5.36 25.00 20.28
N LEU A 25 4.88 26.00 19.56
CA LEU A 25 3.86 25.82 18.53
C LEU A 25 4.35 24.88 17.42
N LEU A 26 5.54 25.11 16.88
CA LEU A 26 6.12 24.24 15.84
C LEU A 26 6.33 22.80 16.34
N THR A 27 6.79 22.64 17.58
CA THR A 27 6.91 21.32 18.20
C THR A 27 5.54 20.66 18.33
N GLY A 28 4.53 21.38 18.84
CA GLY A 28 3.17 20.87 18.94
C GLY A 28 2.55 20.51 17.58
N LEU A 29 2.81 21.32 16.55
CA LEU A 29 2.39 20.99 15.18
C LEU A 29 3.12 19.77 14.62
N ALA A 30 4.39 19.61 14.90
CA ALA A 30 5.15 18.44 14.50
C ALA A 30 4.62 17.17 15.20
N GLU A 31 4.37 17.26 16.51
CA GLU A 31 3.74 16.18 17.29
C GLU A 31 2.34 15.85 16.78
N PHE A 32 1.52 16.85 16.50
CA PHE A 32 0.18 16.66 15.91
C PHE A 32 0.24 15.98 14.54
N ARG A 33 1.17 16.42 13.66
CA ARG A 33 1.35 15.79 12.35
C ARG A 33 1.78 14.33 12.44
N ARG A 34 2.52 13.94 13.49
CA ARG A 34 2.88 12.55 13.73
C ARG A 34 1.70 11.66 14.13
N LEU A 35 0.55 12.25 14.51
CA LEU A 35 -0.70 11.51 14.72
C LEU A 35 -1.33 11.04 13.40
N PHE A 36 -0.96 11.67 12.29
CA PHE A 36 -1.46 11.33 10.97
C PHE A 36 -0.39 10.57 10.20
N PRO A 37 -0.74 9.51 9.48
CA PRO A 37 0.21 8.80 8.65
C PRO A 37 0.81 9.77 7.63
N PRO A 38 2.04 9.52 7.16
CA PRO A 38 2.59 10.23 6.02
C PRO A 38 1.80 9.81 4.77
N ASN A 39 0.61 10.34 4.61
CA ASN A 39 -0.21 10.14 3.44
C ASN A 39 0.34 10.97 2.30
N ILE A 40 0.43 10.38 1.15
CA ILE A 40 0.31 11.12 -0.08
C ILE A 40 -1.17 11.53 -0.14
N CYS A 41 -1.46 12.77 0.21
CA CYS A 41 -2.77 13.34 0.05
C CYS A 41 -3.04 13.46 -1.45
N TYR A 42 -3.86 12.59 -1.99
CA TYR A 42 -4.34 12.74 -3.34
C TYR A 42 -5.38 13.85 -3.35
N PRO A 43 -5.20 14.93 -4.12
CA PRO A 43 -6.22 15.97 -4.18
C PRO A 43 -7.51 15.43 -4.79
N HIS A 44 -8.60 15.63 -4.10
CA HIS A 44 -9.97 15.25 -4.49
C HIS A 44 -10.49 16.00 -5.71
N VAL A 45 -9.79 16.03 -6.81
CA VAL A 45 -10.21 16.92 -7.89
C VAL A 45 -10.54 16.20 -9.20
N VAL A 46 -10.35 14.86 -9.30
CA VAL A 46 -10.39 14.22 -10.60
C VAL A 46 -10.75 12.74 -10.54
N PRO A 47 -11.28 12.18 -11.63
CA PRO A 47 -11.47 10.73 -11.83
C PRO A 47 -10.24 9.86 -11.48
N LEU A 48 -9.05 10.47 -11.42
CA LEU A 48 -7.84 9.83 -10.92
C LEU A 48 -7.96 9.43 -9.45
N ASP A 49 -8.64 10.22 -8.63
CA ASP A 49 -8.86 9.90 -7.22
C ASP A 49 -9.66 8.62 -7.06
N GLU A 50 -10.67 8.40 -7.89
CA GLU A 50 -11.43 7.15 -7.89
C GLU A 50 -10.55 5.96 -8.23
N VAL A 51 -9.68 6.09 -9.21
CA VAL A 51 -8.78 5.02 -9.62
C VAL A 51 -7.75 4.73 -8.54
N VAL A 52 -7.15 5.76 -7.97
CA VAL A 52 -6.14 5.62 -6.91
C VAL A 52 -6.79 5.16 -5.60
N CYS A 53 -7.86 5.79 -5.15
CA CYS A 53 -8.55 5.44 -3.91
C CYS A 53 -9.20 4.06 -3.95
N LEU A 54 -9.64 3.58 -5.12
CA LEU A 54 -10.22 2.25 -5.27
C LEU A 54 -9.18 1.13 -5.39
N LYS A 55 -7.95 1.46 -5.79
CA LYS A 55 -6.92 0.47 -6.09
C LYS A 55 -5.70 0.50 -5.19
N THR A 56 -5.49 1.58 -4.45
CA THR A 56 -4.41 1.68 -3.48
C THR A 56 -4.95 1.63 -2.06
N PHE A 57 -4.19 1.01 -1.17
CA PHE A 57 -4.55 0.87 0.24
C PHE A 57 -3.60 1.70 1.08
N HIS A 58 -4.13 2.76 1.67
CA HIS A 58 -3.37 3.64 2.55
C HIS A 58 -3.46 3.14 3.98
N ARG A 59 -2.32 3.18 4.64
CA ARG A 59 -2.25 2.86 6.06
C ARG A 59 -2.56 4.11 6.87
N GLU A 60 -3.75 4.15 7.50
CA GLU A 60 -4.25 5.29 8.30
C GLU A 60 -4.35 4.96 9.80
N ASP A 61 -3.61 3.96 10.26
CA ASP A 61 -3.69 3.44 11.62
C ASP A 61 -2.64 4.02 12.58
N GLU A 62 -1.84 5.00 12.17
CA GLU A 62 -0.82 5.64 13.00
C GLU A 62 -1.38 6.21 14.32
N PRO A 63 -2.54 6.89 14.36
CA PRO A 63 -3.16 7.31 15.61
C PRO A 63 -3.50 6.13 16.53
N LEU A 64 -3.97 5.02 15.98
CA LEU A 64 -4.27 3.81 16.74
C LEU A 64 -3.01 3.22 17.36
N ILE A 65 -1.94 3.10 16.58
CA ILE A 65 -0.64 2.59 17.01
C ILE A 65 -0.12 3.42 18.18
N ARG A 66 -0.14 4.75 18.06
CA ARG A 66 0.47 5.65 19.04
C ARG A 66 -0.34 5.79 20.33
N LEU A 67 -1.66 5.70 20.25
CA LEU A 67 -2.54 6.03 21.39
C LEU A 67 -3.08 4.79 22.11
N PHE A 68 -3.19 3.66 21.44
CA PHE A 68 -3.95 2.52 21.97
C PHE A 68 -3.22 1.18 21.93
N LEU A 69 -2.24 0.99 21.04
CA LEU A 69 -1.58 -0.29 20.88
C LEU A 69 -0.26 -0.35 21.66
N ASN A 70 0.00 -1.49 22.26
CA ASN A 70 1.33 -1.81 22.78
C ASN A 70 2.24 -2.38 21.67
N ASP A 71 3.52 -2.54 21.95
CA ASP A 71 4.53 -2.98 20.98
C ASP A 71 4.20 -4.34 20.34
N ASN A 72 3.60 -5.28 21.08
CA ASN A 72 3.22 -6.58 20.53
C ASN A 72 2.07 -6.45 19.53
N GLN A 73 1.06 -5.67 19.89
CA GLN A 73 -0.09 -5.40 19.02
C GLN A 73 0.33 -4.63 17.77
N THR A 74 1.25 -3.67 17.92
CA THR A 74 1.82 -2.92 16.79
C THR A 74 2.55 -3.85 15.84
N ARG A 75 3.43 -4.74 16.34
CA ARG A 75 4.12 -5.74 15.50
C ARG A 75 3.14 -6.68 14.79
N GLN A 76 2.08 -7.09 15.47
CA GLN A 76 1.05 -7.93 14.86
C GLN A 76 0.30 -7.18 13.75
N LEU A 77 -0.03 -5.93 13.97
CA LEU A 77 -0.68 -5.07 12.96
C LEU A 77 0.25 -4.83 11.76
N ASP A 78 1.54 -4.56 12.00
CA ASP A 78 2.53 -4.41 10.93
C ASP A 78 2.65 -5.68 10.08
N LYS A 79 2.63 -6.84 10.73
CA LYS A 79 2.61 -8.13 10.02
C LYS A 79 1.36 -8.30 9.16
N LEU A 80 0.19 -7.94 9.67
CA LEU A 80 -1.06 -8.02 8.92
C LEU A 80 -1.04 -7.10 7.69
N TRP A 81 -0.46 -5.88 7.81
CA TRP A 81 -0.26 -5.00 6.68
C TRP A 81 0.70 -5.56 5.63
N LEU A 82 1.78 -6.19 6.07
CA LEU A 82 2.71 -6.87 5.15
C LEU A 82 2.03 -8.03 4.42
N GLU A 83 1.20 -8.80 5.11
CA GLU A 83 0.45 -9.92 4.52
C GLU A 83 -0.66 -9.42 3.58
N HIS A 84 -1.31 -8.30 3.92
CA HIS A 84 -2.37 -7.69 3.13
C HIS A 84 -1.92 -7.33 1.69
N ARG A 85 -0.65 -6.99 1.49
CA ARG A 85 -0.09 -6.73 0.16
C ARG A 85 -0.22 -7.91 -0.80
N PHE A 86 -0.25 -9.15 -0.30
CA PHE A 86 -0.43 -10.35 -1.13
C PHE A 86 -1.86 -10.49 -1.67
N ILE A 87 -2.82 -9.82 -1.04
CA ILE A 87 -4.21 -9.77 -1.49
C ILE A 87 -4.41 -8.59 -2.44
N THR A 88 -3.93 -7.43 -2.07
CA THR A 88 -4.18 -6.17 -2.77
C THR A 88 -3.19 -5.88 -3.89
N LYS A 89 -1.97 -6.45 -3.80
CA LYS A 89 -0.85 -6.19 -4.71
C LYS A 89 -0.52 -4.71 -4.85
N PHE A 90 -0.81 -3.93 -3.82
CA PHE A 90 -0.69 -2.49 -3.90
C PHE A 90 0.67 -1.99 -4.41
N PRO A 91 1.85 -2.61 -4.13
CA PRO A 91 3.11 -2.10 -4.65
C PRO A 91 3.17 -2.12 -6.19
N VAL A 92 2.59 -3.14 -6.81
CA VAL A 92 2.51 -3.25 -8.28
C VAL A 92 1.50 -2.23 -8.82
N VAL A 93 0.31 -2.19 -8.21
CA VAL A 93 -0.76 -1.27 -8.59
C VAL A 93 -0.30 0.19 -8.48
N GLU A 94 0.37 0.56 -7.40
CA GLU A 94 0.92 1.91 -7.22
C GLU A 94 1.96 2.24 -8.30
N ASN A 95 2.86 1.32 -8.60
CA ASN A 95 3.85 1.52 -9.66
C ASN A 95 3.20 1.69 -11.05
N GLU A 96 2.13 0.96 -11.35
CA GLU A 96 1.38 1.09 -12.61
C GLU A 96 0.69 2.47 -12.73
N TYR A 97 0.12 2.98 -11.65
CA TYR A 97 -0.61 4.26 -11.66
C TYR A 97 0.29 5.48 -11.44
N LEU A 98 1.51 5.30 -10.96
CA LEU A 98 2.43 6.39 -10.66
C LEU A 98 2.68 7.35 -11.84
N PRO A 99 2.86 6.90 -13.11
CA PRO A 99 3.02 7.81 -14.23
C PRO A 99 1.82 8.74 -14.44
N LEU A 100 0.62 8.19 -14.30
CA LEU A 100 -0.62 8.96 -14.43
C LEU A 100 -0.75 9.97 -13.29
N PHE A 101 -0.49 9.54 -12.06
CA PHE A 101 -0.48 10.40 -10.88
C PHE A 101 0.53 11.55 -11.03
N ILE A 102 1.76 11.26 -11.43
CA ILE A 102 2.80 12.29 -11.65
C ILE A 102 2.33 13.30 -12.72
N GLY A 103 1.76 12.83 -13.83
CA GLY A 103 1.23 13.70 -14.88
C GLY A 103 0.21 14.71 -14.35
N PHE A 104 -0.67 14.27 -13.43
CA PHE A 104 -1.67 15.15 -12.82
C PHE A 104 -1.10 16.14 -11.81
N VAL A 105 -0.30 15.65 -10.85
CA VAL A 105 0.21 16.51 -9.76
C VAL A 105 1.27 17.48 -10.20
N THR A 106 1.88 17.25 -11.37
CA THR A 106 2.93 18.11 -11.91
C THR A 106 2.43 19.00 -13.04
N GLN A 107 1.16 18.91 -13.41
CA GLN A 107 0.55 19.78 -14.41
C GLN A 107 0.72 21.25 -14.00
N ASP A 108 1.30 22.06 -14.89
CA ASP A 108 1.59 23.50 -14.69
C ASP A 108 2.46 23.82 -13.45
N GLN A 109 3.19 22.84 -12.95
CA GLN A 109 4.06 23.00 -11.79
C GLN A 109 5.52 23.33 -12.16
N PRO A 110 6.28 23.94 -11.23
CA PRO A 110 7.71 24.18 -11.41
C PRO A 110 8.50 22.91 -11.69
N LYS A 111 9.53 23.00 -12.54
CA LYS A 111 10.39 21.84 -12.88
C LYS A 111 11.02 21.13 -11.67
N SER A 112 11.25 21.84 -10.57
CA SER A 112 11.76 21.25 -9.34
C SER A 112 10.76 20.28 -8.71
N LEU A 113 9.46 20.58 -8.76
CA LEU A 113 8.42 19.71 -8.27
C LEU A 113 8.25 18.49 -9.18
N VAL A 114 8.26 18.70 -10.50
CA VAL A 114 8.26 17.61 -11.48
C VAL A 114 9.40 16.64 -11.20
N LYS A 115 10.62 17.16 -11.07
CA LYS A 115 11.79 16.34 -10.75
C LYS A 115 11.63 15.58 -9.42
N PHE A 116 11.10 16.20 -8.39
CA PHE A 116 10.87 15.56 -7.09
C PHE A 116 9.98 14.29 -7.22
N PHE A 117 8.95 14.33 -8.05
CA PHE A 117 8.09 13.17 -8.27
C PHE A 117 8.71 12.15 -9.23
N GLU A 118 9.37 12.62 -10.29
CA GLU A 118 10.07 11.73 -11.24
C GLU A 118 11.17 10.90 -10.56
N ASP A 119 11.93 11.50 -9.65
CA ASP A 119 13.00 10.82 -8.91
C ASP A 119 12.46 9.65 -8.03
N ARG A 120 11.17 9.61 -7.76
CA ARG A 120 10.52 8.52 -6.99
C ARG A 120 10.16 7.30 -7.81
N ARG A 121 10.11 7.39 -9.13
CA ARG A 121 9.76 6.25 -10.00
C ARG A 121 10.61 5.02 -9.72
N ALA A 122 11.91 5.21 -9.53
CA ALA A 122 12.82 4.11 -9.25
C ALA A 122 12.47 3.38 -7.95
N THR A 123 12.09 4.12 -6.91
CA THR A 123 11.69 3.55 -5.61
C THR A 123 10.40 2.72 -5.71
N PHE A 124 9.38 3.25 -6.39
CA PHE A 124 8.12 2.51 -6.58
C PHE A 124 8.34 1.26 -7.44
N LYS A 125 9.14 1.38 -8.49
CA LYS A 125 9.52 0.21 -9.29
C LYS A 125 10.24 -0.84 -8.45
N GLN A 126 11.19 -0.43 -7.62
CA GLN A 126 11.90 -1.34 -6.73
C GLN A 126 10.94 -2.07 -5.79
N TRP A 127 9.98 -1.39 -5.17
CA TRP A 127 8.98 -2.00 -4.30
C TRP A 127 8.08 -2.99 -5.05
N ALA A 128 7.70 -2.67 -6.27
CA ALA A 128 6.94 -3.59 -7.11
C ALA A 128 7.76 -4.84 -7.45
N ASP A 129 9.01 -4.68 -7.89
CA ASP A 129 9.92 -5.79 -8.22
C ASP A 129 10.21 -6.68 -6.98
N GLU A 130 10.35 -6.08 -5.79
CA GLU A 130 10.51 -6.81 -4.53
C GLU A 130 9.26 -7.60 -4.18
N PHE A 131 8.09 -6.98 -4.31
CA PHE A 131 6.83 -7.66 -4.08
C PHE A 131 6.62 -8.84 -5.03
N GLU A 132 6.88 -8.68 -6.32
CA GLU A 132 6.75 -9.76 -7.31
C GLU A 132 7.66 -10.95 -6.98
N ARG A 133 8.91 -10.70 -6.57
CA ARG A 133 9.82 -11.76 -6.10
C ARG A 133 9.28 -12.49 -4.87
N ASP A 134 8.78 -11.74 -3.87
CA ASP A 134 8.21 -12.31 -2.65
C ASP A 134 6.95 -13.12 -2.96
N PHE A 135 6.13 -12.64 -3.90
CA PHE A 135 4.91 -13.30 -4.33
C PHE A 135 5.20 -14.65 -5.02
N GLU A 136 6.17 -14.68 -5.90
CA GLU A 136 6.64 -15.93 -6.53
C GLU A 136 7.29 -16.89 -5.50
N ALA A 137 8.07 -16.35 -4.57
CA ALA A 137 8.69 -17.14 -3.50
C ALA A 137 7.66 -17.78 -2.55
N ALA A 138 6.47 -17.17 -2.40
CA ALA A 138 5.39 -17.69 -1.58
C ALA A 138 4.63 -18.87 -2.24
N ALA A 139 4.83 -19.13 -3.52
CA ALA A 139 4.07 -20.13 -4.28
C ALA A 139 4.04 -21.54 -3.64
N PRO A 140 5.13 -22.11 -3.13
CA PRO A 140 5.11 -23.44 -2.51
C PRO A 140 4.23 -23.49 -1.25
N GLN A 141 4.27 -22.41 -0.43
CA GLN A 141 3.45 -22.30 0.77
C GLN A 141 1.98 -22.14 0.41
N GLN A 142 1.67 -21.32 -0.59
CA GLN A 142 0.30 -21.13 -1.08
C GLN A 142 -0.28 -22.43 -1.65
N MET A 143 0.50 -23.20 -2.41
CA MET A 143 0.07 -24.52 -2.87
C MET A 143 -0.22 -25.49 -1.72
N THR A 144 0.56 -25.47 -0.66
CA THR A 144 0.28 -26.27 0.54
C THR A 144 -1.05 -25.87 1.19
N GLN A 145 -1.32 -24.56 1.28
CA GLN A 145 -2.59 -24.05 1.81
C GLN A 145 -3.78 -24.40 0.91
N LEU A 146 -3.60 -24.37 -0.41
CA LEU A 146 -4.60 -24.77 -1.39
C LEU A 146 -4.99 -26.24 -1.20
N LEU A 147 -4.03 -27.14 -1.02
CA LEU A 147 -4.33 -28.56 -0.75
C LEU A 147 -5.10 -28.74 0.57
N GLY A 148 -4.75 -27.96 1.60
CA GLY A 148 -5.49 -27.92 2.85
C GLY A 148 -6.92 -27.37 2.68
N PHE A 149 -7.11 -26.38 1.82
CA PHE A 149 -8.42 -25.87 1.45
C PHE A 149 -9.24 -26.91 0.70
N ALA A 150 -8.66 -27.57 -0.30
CA ALA A 150 -9.33 -28.63 -1.08
C ALA A 150 -9.78 -29.79 -0.17
N ALA A 151 -8.95 -30.21 0.81
CA ALA A 151 -9.36 -31.23 1.78
C ALA A 151 -10.59 -30.80 2.59
N ARG A 152 -10.69 -29.52 2.98
CA ARG A 152 -11.87 -28.98 3.67
C ARG A 152 -13.10 -28.90 2.74
N ALA A 153 -12.90 -28.48 1.50
CA ALA A 153 -13.98 -28.42 0.51
C ALA A 153 -14.56 -29.79 0.22
N TYR A 154 -13.72 -30.81 0.09
CA TYR A 154 -14.16 -32.20 -0.07
C TYR A 154 -14.64 -32.87 1.24
N ARG A 155 -14.51 -32.18 2.37
CA ARG A 155 -14.88 -32.67 3.71
C ARG A 155 -14.21 -34.00 4.08
N ARG A 156 -13.02 -34.27 3.54
CA ARG A 156 -12.18 -35.43 3.81
C ARG A 156 -10.73 -35.14 3.45
N PRO A 157 -9.77 -35.89 3.98
CA PRO A 157 -8.39 -35.81 3.49
C PRO A 157 -8.33 -36.11 1.99
N LEU A 158 -7.44 -35.42 1.31
CA LEU A 158 -7.13 -35.73 -0.08
C LEU A 158 -6.34 -37.04 -0.15
N SER A 159 -6.65 -37.89 -1.12
CA SER A 159 -5.75 -38.97 -1.49
C SER A 159 -4.46 -38.44 -2.10
N SER A 160 -3.38 -39.23 -2.09
CA SER A 160 -2.13 -38.86 -2.75
C SER A 160 -2.32 -38.57 -4.25
N ALA A 161 -3.18 -39.32 -4.92
CA ALA A 161 -3.48 -39.12 -6.33
C ALA A 161 -4.15 -37.76 -6.59
N GLU A 162 -5.12 -37.37 -5.77
CA GLU A 162 -5.79 -36.06 -5.88
C GLU A 162 -4.83 -34.92 -5.59
N ALA A 163 -4.07 -34.99 -4.50
CA ALA A 163 -3.07 -33.97 -4.17
C ALA A 163 -2.02 -33.81 -5.27
N ASN A 164 -1.53 -34.92 -5.83
CA ASN A 164 -0.58 -34.90 -6.93
C ASN A 164 -1.22 -34.38 -8.23
N GLY A 165 -2.48 -34.69 -8.50
CA GLY A 165 -3.22 -34.15 -9.65
C GLY A 165 -3.33 -32.62 -9.62
N LEU A 166 -3.68 -32.04 -8.47
CA LEU A 166 -3.75 -30.59 -8.29
C LEU A 166 -2.38 -29.92 -8.46
N LYS A 167 -1.31 -30.51 -7.89
CA LYS A 167 0.06 -30.02 -8.09
C LYS A 167 0.50 -30.11 -9.55
N ALA A 168 0.23 -31.25 -10.21
CA ALA A 168 0.61 -31.44 -11.61
C ALA A 168 -0.12 -30.45 -12.54
N LEU A 169 -1.40 -30.15 -12.27
CA LEU A 169 -2.13 -29.11 -12.99
C LEU A 169 -1.45 -27.75 -12.83
N TYR A 170 -1.14 -27.35 -11.60
CA TYR A 170 -0.42 -26.09 -11.33
C TYR A 170 0.91 -26.05 -12.10
N GLU A 171 1.76 -27.06 -11.94
CA GLU A 171 3.07 -27.12 -12.58
C GLU A 171 2.97 -27.09 -14.11
N SER A 172 2.00 -27.78 -14.68
CA SER A 172 1.78 -27.77 -16.13
C SER A 172 1.45 -26.38 -16.68
N LEU A 173 0.69 -25.59 -15.92
CA LEU A 173 0.38 -24.21 -16.27
C LEU A 173 1.61 -23.32 -16.14
N ARG A 174 2.40 -23.50 -15.08
CA ARG A 174 3.67 -22.76 -14.90
C ARG A 174 4.67 -23.02 -16.01
N ILE A 175 4.80 -24.30 -16.45
CA ILE A 175 5.67 -24.67 -17.57
C ILE A 175 5.22 -23.99 -18.89
N LYS A 176 3.92 -23.76 -19.06
CA LYS A 176 3.37 -23.02 -20.21
C LYS A 176 3.54 -21.51 -20.10
N GLY A 177 4.23 -21.01 -19.07
CA GLY A 177 4.47 -19.58 -18.88
C GLY A 177 3.30 -18.82 -18.24
N VAL A 178 2.28 -19.53 -17.74
CA VAL A 178 1.16 -18.90 -17.00
C VAL A 178 1.68 -18.36 -15.67
N SER A 179 1.28 -17.15 -15.29
CA SER A 179 1.69 -16.55 -14.01
C SER A 179 1.26 -17.40 -12.81
N HIS A 180 1.98 -17.28 -11.68
CA HIS A 180 1.64 -17.99 -10.45
C HIS A 180 0.17 -17.79 -10.05
N GLU A 181 -0.31 -16.58 -10.07
CA GLU A 181 -1.69 -16.25 -9.69
C GLU A 181 -2.73 -16.94 -10.57
N VAL A 182 -2.57 -16.83 -11.89
CA VAL A 182 -3.52 -17.44 -12.84
C VAL A 182 -3.49 -18.96 -12.74
N ALA A 183 -2.29 -19.55 -12.60
CA ALA A 183 -2.15 -20.99 -12.39
C ALA A 183 -2.81 -21.44 -11.08
N PHE A 184 -2.61 -20.68 -9.98
CA PHE A 184 -3.21 -20.94 -8.69
C PHE A 184 -4.74 -20.85 -8.73
N HIS A 185 -5.31 -19.80 -9.33
CA HIS A 185 -6.76 -19.66 -9.52
C HIS A 185 -7.35 -20.77 -10.38
N SER A 186 -6.63 -21.21 -11.41
CA SER A 186 -7.08 -22.31 -12.27
C SER A 186 -7.16 -23.66 -11.56
N VAL A 187 -6.37 -23.85 -10.50
CA VAL A 187 -6.44 -25.05 -9.65
C VAL A 187 -7.55 -24.95 -8.62
N LEU A 188 -7.96 -23.71 -8.24
CA LEU A 188 -9.09 -23.48 -7.32
C LEU A 188 -10.46 -23.66 -7.98
N ALA A 189 -10.57 -23.41 -9.29
CA ALA A 189 -11.80 -23.49 -10.07
C ALA A 189 -12.21 -24.94 -10.34
#